data_975a634c7819f156930689b0704d54cb
#
_entry.id   975a634c7819f156930689b0704d54cb
#
_cell.length_a   1.000
_cell.length_b   1.000
_cell.length_c   1.000
_cell.angle_alpha   90.00
_cell.angle_beta   90.00
_cell.angle_gamma   90.00
#
_symmetry.space_group_name_H-M   'P 1'
#
loop_
_entity.id
_entity.type
_entity.pdbx_description
1 polymer ?
#
loop_
_entity_poly.entity_id
_entity_poly.type
_entity_poly.pdbx_seq_one_letter_code
_entity_poly.pdbx_strand_id
1 'polypeptide(L)'
;MRSGGRMPESVLLLSGGIDSATLAYTHRPDLTVTVDYGQCCVDAEIQASAQIANQLNLEHEVIEVDCKNLGAGTMAGQQETDLGDAPEWWPYRNQLVITLVAMDVVHRGAHRLLIGAVADDQSHADGKAEFFELMDSLLSFQEGDLRVTAPAIDKTTEEFVREADPPESLLGWTHSCTKSNAACGECRSCKKRQRVLTRVY
;
A
#
# COMPACT_ATOMS: atom_id res chain seq x y z
N MET A 1 1.72 -3.88 -26.65
CA MET A 1 0.96 -2.64 -26.92
C MET A 1 -0.12 -2.58 -25.86
N ARG A 2 0.03 -1.72 -24.84
CA ARG A 2 -1.01 -1.51 -23.81
C ARG A 2 -2.11 -0.68 -24.46
N SER A 3 -3.37 -1.02 -24.25
CA SER A 3 -4.56 -0.39 -24.84
C SER A 3 -4.56 1.12 -24.56
N GLY A 4 -4.98 1.94 -25.53
CA GLY A 4 -5.06 3.40 -25.43
C GLY A 4 -6.14 3.87 -24.46
N GLY A 5 -5.94 3.62 -23.16
CA GLY A 5 -6.72 4.20 -22.08
C GLY A 5 -6.35 5.66 -21.82
N ARG A 6 -7.20 6.38 -21.11
CA ARG A 6 -6.92 7.72 -20.58
C ARG A 6 -5.62 7.67 -19.78
N MET A 7 -4.73 8.62 -19.96
CA MET A 7 -3.51 8.73 -19.15
C MET A 7 -3.91 9.01 -17.70
N PRO A 8 -3.42 8.22 -16.72
CA PRO A 8 -3.80 8.38 -15.32
C PRO A 8 -3.13 9.64 -14.76
N GLU A 9 -3.90 10.58 -14.21
CA GLU A 9 -3.36 11.75 -13.50
C GLU A 9 -3.02 11.41 -12.04
N SER A 10 -3.81 10.50 -11.44
CA SER A 10 -3.65 10.06 -10.06
C SER A 10 -3.53 8.52 -9.97
N VAL A 11 -2.55 8.06 -9.23
CA VAL A 11 -2.27 6.64 -9.01
C VAL A 11 -2.26 6.33 -7.53
N LEU A 12 -2.79 5.20 -7.14
CA LEU A 12 -2.73 4.71 -5.76
C LEU A 12 -1.92 3.42 -5.68
N LEU A 13 -0.96 3.36 -4.77
CA LEU A 13 -0.35 2.10 -4.34
C LEU A 13 -1.36 1.32 -3.49
N LEU A 14 -1.99 0.30 -4.09
CA LEU A 14 -3.04 -0.51 -3.47
C LEU A 14 -2.46 -1.86 -3.02
N SER A 15 -2.21 -1.98 -1.72
CA SER A 15 -1.65 -3.21 -1.11
C SER A 15 -2.71 -4.24 -0.69
N GLY A 16 -4.00 -3.97 -0.92
CA GLY A 16 -5.08 -4.82 -0.43
C GLY A 16 -5.37 -4.70 1.07
N GLY A 17 -4.59 -3.92 1.81
CA GLY A 17 -4.80 -3.63 3.23
C GLY A 17 -5.94 -2.62 3.47
N ILE A 18 -6.41 -2.56 4.73
CA ILE A 18 -7.56 -1.74 5.11
C ILE A 18 -7.36 -0.25 4.83
N ASP A 19 -6.15 0.29 5.05
CA ASP A 19 -5.84 1.70 4.87
C ASP A 19 -5.83 2.08 3.37
N SER A 20 -5.17 1.27 2.54
CA SER A 20 -5.14 1.49 1.09
C SER A 20 -6.51 1.29 0.43
N ALA A 21 -7.34 0.36 0.92
CA ALA A 21 -8.72 0.17 0.48
C ALA A 21 -9.60 1.38 0.82
N THR A 22 -9.46 1.93 2.04
CA THR A 22 -10.16 3.14 2.47
C THR A 22 -9.74 4.34 1.63
N LEU A 23 -8.44 4.44 1.32
CA LEU A 23 -7.92 5.51 0.45
C LEU A 23 -8.45 5.39 -0.98
N ALA A 24 -8.53 4.17 -1.53
CA ALA A 24 -9.14 3.92 -2.85
C ALA A 24 -10.62 4.36 -2.89
N TYR A 25 -11.35 4.08 -1.81
CA TYR A 25 -12.76 4.48 -1.67
C TYR A 25 -12.94 6.00 -1.65
N THR A 26 -12.12 6.72 -0.89
CA THR A 26 -12.25 8.17 -0.72
C THR A 26 -11.70 9.00 -1.88
N HIS A 27 -10.60 8.57 -2.50
CA HIS A 27 -9.89 9.37 -3.50
C HIS A 27 -10.21 8.98 -4.95
N ARG A 28 -10.72 7.78 -5.18
CA ARG A 28 -11.09 7.30 -6.53
C ARG A 28 -9.99 7.59 -7.57
N PRO A 29 -8.77 7.06 -7.39
CA PRO A 29 -7.67 7.31 -8.33
C PRO A 29 -8.00 6.80 -9.74
N ASP A 30 -7.33 7.34 -10.75
CA ASP A 30 -7.48 6.87 -12.14
C ASP A 30 -6.90 5.46 -12.33
N LEU A 31 -5.87 5.11 -11.56
CA LEU A 31 -5.20 3.81 -11.59
C LEU A 31 -4.83 3.36 -10.18
N THR A 32 -4.99 2.08 -9.91
CA THR A 32 -4.45 1.42 -8.71
C THR A 32 -3.38 0.44 -9.10
N VAL A 33 -2.28 0.39 -8.34
CA VAL A 33 -1.13 -0.48 -8.62
C VAL A 33 -0.78 -1.29 -7.38
N THR A 34 -0.66 -2.60 -7.53
CA THR A 34 -0.08 -3.51 -6.53
C THR A 34 1.31 -3.92 -6.99
N VAL A 35 2.26 -4.02 -6.07
CA VAL A 35 3.63 -4.46 -6.39
C VAL A 35 3.87 -5.83 -5.78
N ASP A 36 4.18 -6.80 -6.64
CA ASP A 36 4.81 -8.07 -6.26
C ASP A 36 6.33 -7.86 -6.28
N TYR A 37 6.95 -7.84 -5.06
CA TYR A 37 8.40 -7.78 -4.89
C TYR A 37 8.97 -9.05 -4.25
N GLY A 38 8.15 -10.13 -4.13
CA GLY A 38 8.50 -11.43 -3.56
C GLY A 38 8.10 -11.61 -2.09
N GLN A 39 7.17 -10.80 -1.57
CA GLN A 39 6.62 -10.94 -0.21
C GLN A 39 5.76 -12.19 -0.07
N CYS A 40 5.76 -12.80 1.14
CA CYS A 40 5.07 -14.07 1.42
C CYS A 40 3.53 -14.01 1.27
N CYS A 41 2.95 -12.83 1.36
CA CYS A 41 1.50 -12.58 1.31
C CYS A 41 1.01 -12.09 -0.06
N VAL A 42 1.85 -12.11 -1.08
CA VAL A 42 1.60 -11.42 -2.36
C VAL A 42 0.34 -11.89 -3.08
N ASP A 43 0.08 -13.19 -3.13
CA ASP A 43 -1.11 -13.70 -3.83
C ASP A 43 -2.41 -13.18 -3.20
N ALA A 44 -2.46 -13.11 -1.86
CA ALA A 44 -3.60 -12.56 -1.15
C ALA A 44 -3.72 -11.05 -1.29
N GLU A 45 -2.60 -10.33 -1.30
CA GLU A 45 -2.58 -8.87 -1.55
C GLU A 45 -3.09 -8.55 -2.96
N ILE A 46 -2.64 -9.26 -3.99
CA ILE A 46 -3.11 -9.09 -5.37
C ILE A 46 -4.60 -9.41 -5.49
N GLN A 47 -5.07 -10.52 -4.90
CA GLN A 47 -6.49 -10.89 -4.91
C GLN A 47 -7.35 -9.85 -4.21
N ALA A 48 -6.94 -9.39 -3.02
CA ALA A 48 -7.64 -8.36 -2.26
C ALA A 48 -7.72 -7.05 -3.06
N SER A 49 -6.60 -6.58 -3.59
CA SER A 49 -6.51 -5.36 -4.39
C SER A 49 -7.39 -5.43 -5.63
N ALA A 50 -7.35 -6.55 -6.37
CA ALA A 50 -8.19 -6.74 -7.55
C ALA A 50 -9.69 -6.71 -7.21
N GLN A 51 -10.12 -7.33 -6.10
CA GLN A 51 -11.51 -7.29 -5.66
C GLN A 51 -11.95 -5.89 -5.21
N ILE A 52 -11.09 -5.18 -4.47
CA ILE A 52 -11.34 -3.79 -4.06
C ILE A 52 -11.48 -2.89 -5.28
N ALA A 53 -10.55 -2.96 -6.22
CA ALA A 53 -10.57 -2.17 -7.44
C ALA A 53 -11.83 -2.47 -8.28
N ASN A 54 -12.17 -3.76 -8.44
CA ASN A 54 -13.39 -4.18 -9.16
C ASN A 54 -14.66 -3.63 -8.50
N GLN A 55 -14.81 -3.75 -7.17
CA GLN A 55 -15.97 -3.22 -6.45
C GLN A 55 -16.08 -1.70 -6.57
N LEU A 56 -14.96 -1.01 -6.67
CA LEU A 56 -14.90 0.43 -6.84
C LEU A 56 -14.93 0.89 -8.31
N ASN A 57 -14.96 -0.01 -9.29
CA ASN A 57 -14.81 0.28 -10.72
C ASN A 57 -13.55 1.12 -11.04
N LEU A 58 -12.41 0.75 -10.44
CA LEU A 58 -11.10 1.36 -10.68
C LEU A 58 -10.25 0.46 -11.58
N GLU A 59 -9.39 1.05 -12.40
CA GLU A 59 -8.34 0.30 -13.11
C GLU A 59 -7.32 -0.23 -12.09
N HIS A 60 -6.84 -1.46 -12.32
CA HIS A 60 -5.87 -2.11 -11.45
C HIS A 60 -4.81 -2.84 -12.26
N GLU A 61 -3.55 -2.61 -11.91
CA GLU A 61 -2.40 -3.27 -12.51
C GLU A 61 -1.49 -3.85 -11.43
N VAL A 62 -0.70 -4.85 -11.80
CA VAL A 62 0.32 -5.46 -10.94
C VAL A 62 1.69 -5.26 -11.58
N ILE A 63 2.64 -4.77 -10.78
CA ILE A 63 4.07 -4.72 -11.14
C ILE A 63 4.77 -5.88 -10.45
N GLU A 64 5.48 -6.70 -11.22
CA GLU A 64 6.21 -7.86 -10.72
C GLU A 64 7.72 -7.62 -10.82
N VAL A 65 8.42 -7.70 -9.67
CA VAL A 65 9.89 -7.58 -9.59
C VAL A 65 10.41 -8.54 -8.51
N ASP A 66 11.25 -9.47 -8.86
CA ASP A 66 11.82 -10.40 -7.89
C ASP A 66 12.93 -9.73 -7.06
N CYS A 67 12.55 -9.30 -5.85
CA CYS A 67 13.47 -8.77 -4.84
C CYS A 67 13.59 -9.71 -3.62
N LYS A 68 13.09 -10.94 -3.69
CA LYS A 68 13.01 -11.88 -2.55
C LYS A 68 14.36 -12.09 -1.85
N ASN A 69 15.44 -12.15 -2.63
CA ASN A 69 16.80 -12.33 -2.09
C ASN A 69 17.35 -11.11 -1.35
N LEU A 70 16.71 -9.94 -1.48
CA LEU A 70 17.06 -8.70 -0.78
C LEU A 70 16.19 -8.47 0.46
N GLY A 71 15.20 -9.32 0.68
CA GLY A 71 14.28 -9.22 1.79
C GLY A 71 14.89 -9.68 3.11
N ALA A 72 14.25 -9.25 4.20
CA ALA A 72 14.50 -9.70 5.56
C ALA A 72 13.18 -9.83 6.32
N GLY A 73 13.23 -10.44 7.49
CA GLY A 73 12.08 -10.60 8.36
C GLY A 73 10.97 -11.51 7.84
N THR A 74 9.88 -11.56 8.58
CA THR A 74 8.79 -12.52 8.31
C THR A 74 8.05 -12.25 6.99
N MET A 75 8.06 -11.01 6.50
CA MET A 75 7.45 -10.66 5.21
C MET A 75 8.20 -11.27 4.03
N ALA A 76 9.52 -11.43 4.15
CA ALA A 76 10.34 -12.13 3.17
C ALA A 76 10.39 -13.65 3.38
N GLY A 77 9.74 -14.18 4.43
CA GLY A 77 9.88 -15.58 4.86
C GLY A 77 11.29 -15.89 5.40
N GLN A 78 11.98 -14.88 5.93
CA GLN A 78 13.33 -14.97 6.45
C GLN A 78 13.39 -14.67 7.96
N GLN A 79 14.56 -14.85 8.56
CA GLN A 79 14.76 -14.52 9.95
C GLN A 79 14.66 -13.00 10.19
N GLU A 80 14.18 -12.65 11.37
CA GLU A 80 14.17 -11.27 11.87
C GLU A 80 15.60 -10.74 11.99
N THR A 81 15.74 -9.42 11.84
CA THR A 81 17.04 -8.75 12.00
C THR A 81 17.00 -7.83 13.20
N ASP A 82 18.16 -7.58 13.81
CA ASP A 82 18.30 -6.64 14.94
C ASP A 82 18.22 -5.17 14.50
N LEU A 83 18.06 -4.89 13.20
CA LEU A 83 17.99 -3.52 12.65
C LEU A 83 16.58 -2.95 12.62
N GLY A 84 15.55 -3.80 12.56
CA GLY A 84 14.15 -3.37 12.50
C GLY A 84 13.44 -3.54 13.83
N ASP A 85 12.52 -2.62 14.16
CA ASP A 85 11.74 -2.67 15.40
C ASP A 85 10.57 -3.66 15.36
N ALA A 86 10.36 -4.34 14.22
CA ALA A 86 9.27 -5.29 14.04
C ALA A 86 9.68 -6.49 13.19
N PRO A 87 9.10 -7.69 13.47
CA PRO A 87 9.46 -8.95 12.80
C PRO A 87 9.28 -8.92 11.29
N GLU A 88 8.35 -8.13 10.79
CA GLU A 88 8.05 -7.99 9.36
C GLU A 88 8.94 -6.98 8.62
N TRP A 89 9.92 -6.41 9.30
CA TRP A 89 10.75 -5.37 8.70
C TRP A 89 11.53 -5.89 7.47
N TRP A 90 11.37 -5.18 6.35
CA TRP A 90 12.10 -5.39 5.10
C TRP A 90 12.84 -4.09 4.75
N PRO A 91 14.18 -4.13 4.59
CA PRO A 91 14.98 -2.92 4.35
C PRO A 91 14.49 -2.13 3.14
N TYR A 92 14.29 -0.83 3.31
CA TYR A 92 13.93 0.11 2.24
C TYR A 92 12.67 -0.26 1.44
N ARG A 93 11.78 -1.05 2.01
CA ARG A 93 10.60 -1.57 1.31
C ARG A 93 9.71 -0.47 0.75
N ASN A 94 9.31 0.52 1.56
CA ASN A 94 8.41 1.58 1.11
C ASN A 94 9.08 2.44 0.03
N GLN A 95 10.39 2.72 0.14
CA GLN A 95 11.13 3.40 -0.92
C GLN A 95 11.13 2.57 -2.22
N LEU A 96 11.39 1.27 -2.14
CA LEU A 96 11.38 0.36 -3.28
C LEU A 96 10.04 0.40 -4.02
N VAL A 97 8.92 0.14 -3.33
CA VAL A 97 7.60 0.04 -3.96
C VAL A 97 7.14 1.37 -4.53
N ILE A 98 7.41 2.50 -3.84
CA ILE A 98 7.14 3.84 -4.35
C ILE A 98 7.93 4.11 -5.63
N THR A 99 9.22 3.78 -5.65
CA THR A 99 10.09 3.99 -6.80
C THR A 99 9.65 3.14 -8.00
N LEU A 100 9.31 1.86 -7.79
CA LEU A 100 8.85 0.98 -8.86
C LEU A 100 7.55 1.49 -9.51
N VAL A 101 6.59 1.94 -8.71
CA VAL A 101 5.36 2.53 -9.23
C VAL A 101 5.67 3.83 -9.97
N ALA A 102 6.51 4.71 -9.42
CA ALA A 102 6.92 5.96 -10.07
C ALA A 102 7.55 5.70 -11.45
N MET A 103 8.44 4.71 -11.57
CA MET A 103 9.07 4.32 -12.85
C MET A 103 8.04 3.86 -13.90
N ASP A 104 6.99 3.15 -13.49
CA ASP A 104 5.95 2.68 -14.42
C ASP A 104 4.98 3.79 -14.84
N VAL A 105 4.66 4.73 -13.96
CA VAL A 105 3.56 5.66 -14.20
C VAL A 105 3.97 7.04 -14.70
N VAL A 106 5.23 7.48 -14.45
CA VAL A 106 5.69 8.80 -14.81
C VAL A 106 5.62 9.06 -16.32
N HIS A 107 6.03 8.10 -17.15
CA HIS A 107 5.97 8.23 -18.61
C HIS A 107 4.55 8.08 -19.19
N ARG A 108 3.58 7.71 -18.34
CA ARG A 108 2.15 7.63 -18.67
C ARG A 108 1.40 8.91 -18.29
N GLY A 109 2.11 9.92 -17.81
CA GLY A 109 1.55 11.23 -17.48
C GLY A 109 0.93 11.32 -16.09
N ALA A 110 1.26 10.41 -15.17
CA ALA A 110 0.84 10.53 -13.77
C ALA A 110 1.57 11.70 -13.09
N HIS A 111 0.81 12.49 -12.33
CA HIS A 111 1.33 13.61 -11.57
C HIS A 111 1.23 13.41 -10.05
N ARG A 112 0.47 12.42 -9.60
CA ARG A 112 0.27 12.16 -8.17
C ARG A 112 0.21 10.68 -7.85
N LEU A 113 1.04 10.26 -6.89
CA LEU A 113 1.05 8.94 -6.29
C LEU A 113 0.54 9.02 -4.85
N LEU A 114 -0.53 8.30 -4.57
CA LEU A 114 -1.19 8.22 -3.27
C LEU A 114 -0.70 6.99 -2.51
N ILE A 115 -0.37 7.16 -1.23
CA ILE A 115 0.10 6.08 -0.33
C ILE A 115 -0.84 5.97 0.87
N GLY A 116 -1.31 4.76 1.15
CA GLY A 116 -2.19 4.45 2.28
C GLY A 116 -1.43 4.27 3.60
N ALA A 117 -0.62 5.26 3.98
CA ALA A 117 0.06 5.29 5.27
C ALA A 117 -0.76 6.05 6.33
N VAL A 118 -0.69 5.58 7.58
CA VAL A 118 -1.46 6.08 8.72
C VAL A 118 -0.57 6.22 9.96
N ALA A 119 -1.04 6.94 10.98
CA ALA A 119 -0.32 7.15 12.23
C ALA A 119 0.04 5.85 12.97
N ASP A 120 -0.77 4.79 12.82
CA ASP A 120 -0.51 3.48 13.44
C ASP A 120 0.74 2.77 12.89
N ASP A 121 1.25 3.15 11.72
CA ASP A 121 2.36 2.50 11.03
C ASP A 121 3.71 3.21 11.23
N GLN A 122 3.77 4.24 12.07
CA GLN A 122 4.97 5.07 12.32
C GLN A 122 6.05 4.40 13.18
N SER A 123 5.91 3.11 13.51
CA SER A 123 6.96 2.34 14.21
C SER A 123 8.22 2.14 13.34
N HIS A 124 8.08 2.18 12.01
CA HIS A 124 9.20 2.14 11.09
C HIS A 124 9.53 3.54 10.57
N ALA A 125 10.81 3.79 10.29
CA ALA A 125 11.24 5.09 9.76
C ALA A 125 10.54 5.44 8.44
N ASP A 126 10.34 4.44 7.58
CA ASP A 126 9.66 4.56 6.28
C ASP A 126 8.13 4.58 6.33
N GLY A 127 7.55 4.59 7.55
CA GLY A 127 6.13 4.83 7.81
C GLY A 127 5.81 6.23 8.35
N LYS A 128 6.82 7.06 8.60
CA LYS A 128 6.66 8.41 9.18
C LYS A 128 6.35 9.46 8.12
N ALA A 129 5.68 10.54 8.52
CA ALA A 129 5.37 11.67 7.65
C ALA A 129 6.61 12.24 6.95
N GLU A 130 7.71 12.42 7.70
CA GLU A 130 8.99 12.91 7.20
C GLU A 130 9.55 12.06 6.05
N PHE A 131 9.36 10.74 6.09
CA PHE A 131 9.79 9.87 5.00
C PHE A 131 9.02 10.19 3.70
N PHE A 132 7.71 10.40 3.77
CA PHE A 132 6.89 10.73 2.59
C PHE A 132 7.19 12.12 2.05
N GLU A 133 7.52 13.09 2.90
CA GLU A 133 8.01 14.41 2.51
C GLU A 133 9.35 14.33 1.75
N LEU A 134 10.27 13.49 2.21
CA LEU A 134 11.54 13.23 1.53
C LEU A 134 11.32 12.53 0.18
N MET A 135 10.43 11.54 0.12
CA MET A 135 10.08 10.86 -1.12
C MET A 135 9.40 11.81 -2.12
N ASP A 136 8.48 12.66 -1.66
CA ASP A 136 7.86 13.69 -2.50
C ASP A 136 8.90 14.66 -3.08
N SER A 137 9.81 15.14 -2.23
CA SER A 137 10.90 16.02 -2.65
C SER A 137 11.83 15.36 -3.65
N LEU A 138 12.17 14.07 -3.45
CA LEU A 138 13.05 13.32 -4.33
C LEU A 138 12.42 13.06 -5.70
N LEU A 139 11.15 12.65 -5.74
CA LEU A 139 10.48 12.29 -6.99
C LEU A 139 10.04 13.51 -7.79
N SER A 140 9.62 14.59 -7.12
CA SER A 140 9.31 15.85 -7.80
C SER A 140 10.54 16.59 -8.33
N PHE A 141 11.73 16.30 -7.79
CA PHE A 141 12.99 16.85 -8.32
C PHE A 141 13.41 16.22 -9.66
N GLN A 142 12.92 15.01 -9.94
CA GLN A 142 13.26 14.27 -11.16
C GLN A 142 12.28 14.59 -12.30
N GLU A 143 12.58 14.06 -13.49
CA GLU A 143 11.75 14.23 -14.66
C GLU A 143 10.32 13.74 -14.42
N GLY A 144 9.32 14.54 -14.82
CA GLY A 144 7.91 14.21 -14.70
C GLY A 144 7.21 14.85 -13.52
N ASP A 145 7.96 15.44 -12.54
CA ASP A 145 7.40 16.17 -11.39
C ASP A 145 6.29 15.38 -10.66
N LEU A 146 6.55 14.09 -10.43
CA LEU A 146 5.58 13.21 -9.75
C LEU A 146 5.53 13.52 -8.25
N ARG A 147 4.35 13.89 -7.76
CA ARG A 147 4.12 14.18 -6.33
C ARG A 147 3.71 12.92 -5.57
N VAL A 148 4.28 12.73 -4.40
CA VAL A 148 3.92 11.64 -3.47
C VAL A 148 3.16 12.19 -2.28
N THR A 149 2.02 11.61 -1.95
CA THR A 149 1.22 12.04 -0.81
C THR A 149 0.70 10.85 0.01
N ALA A 150 0.66 11.02 1.32
CA ALA A 150 0.04 10.10 2.27
C ALA A 150 -1.09 10.81 3.02
N PRO A 151 -2.32 10.90 2.44
CA PRO A 151 -3.37 11.80 2.93
C PRO A 151 -3.92 11.46 4.31
N ALA A 152 -3.68 10.24 4.81
CA ALA A 152 -4.16 9.77 6.10
C ALA A 152 -3.04 9.63 7.16
N ILE A 153 -1.86 10.20 6.90
CA ILE A 153 -0.66 10.00 7.76
C ILE A 153 -0.85 10.45 9.21
N ASP A 154 -1.70 11.44 9.44
CA ASP A 154 -1.99 12.00 10.77
C ASP A 154 -3.12 11.28 11.52
N LYS A 155 -3.80 10.32 10.86
CA LYS A 155 -4.95 9.60 11.40
C LYS A 155 -4.57 8.18 11.78
N THR A 156 -5.16 7.65 12.84
CA THR A 156 -5.16 6.20 13.06
C THR A 156 -6.03 5.51 12.02
N THR A 157 -5.79 4.23 11.76
CA THR A 157 -6.66 3.43 10.88
C THR A 157 -8.14 3.52 11.29
N GLU A 158 -8.42 3.47 12.59
CA GLU A 158 -9.79 3.53 13.12
C GLU A 158 -10.46 4.88 12.83
N GLU A 159 -9.76 5.99 13.05
CA GLU A 159 -10.25 7.35 12.73
C GLU A 159 -10.48 7.51 11.23
N PHE A 160 -9.53 7.06 10.42
CA PHE A 160 -9.62 7.16 8.96
C PHE A 160 -10.81 6.36 8.40
N VAL A 161 -10.98 5.10 8.84
CA VAL A 161 -12.10 4.26 8.39
C VAL A 161 -13.44 4.84 8.86
N ARG A 162 -13.53 5.33 10.11
CA ARG A 162 -14.76 5.91 10.64
C ARG A 162 -15.16 7.20 9.91
N GLU A 163 -14.21 8.06 9.58
CA GLU A 163 -14.45 9.30 8.84
C GLU A 163 -14.84 9.04 7.39
N ALA A 164 -14.19 8.08 6.75
CA ALA A 164 -14.43 7.72 5.36
C ALA A 164 -15.75 6.94 5.16
N ASP A 165 -16.19 6.20 6.17
CA ASP A 165 -17.39 5.36 6.19
C ASP A 165 -17.51 4.44 4.94
N PRO A 166 -16.47 3.65 4.59
CA PRO A 166 -16.56 2.74 3.46
C PRO A 166 -17.54 1.60 3.78
N PRO A 167 -18.21 1.01 2.78
CA PRO A 167 -19.08 -0.13 3.02
C PRO A 167 -18.33 -1.30 3.66
N GLU A 168 -18.93 -1.96 4.66
CA GLU A 168 -18.35 -3.16 5.30
C GLU A 168 -17.97 -4.23 4.26
N SER A 169 -18.81 -4.39 3.22
CA SER A 169 -18.55 -5.32 2.11
C SER A 169 -17.23 -5.03 1.37
N LEU A 170 -16.82 -3.75 1.27
CA LEU A 170 -15.52 -3.38 0.69
C LEU A 170 -14.38 -3.81 1.59
N LEU A 171 -14.47 -3.50 2.88
CA LEU A 171 -13.42 -3.86 3.85
C LEU A 171 -13.35 -5.36 4.13
N GLY A 172 -14.42 -6.09 3.84
CA GLY A 172 -14.44 -7.56 3.88
C GLY A 172 -13.39 -8.21 2.97
N TRP A 173 -13.09 -7.59 1.82
CA TRP A 173 -12.08 -8.07 0.86
C TRP A 173 -10.63 -7.81 1.28
N THR A 174 -10.40 -6.94 2.28
CA THR A 174 -9.03 -6.56 2.65
C THR A 174 -8.23 -7.72 3.23
N HIS A 175 -6.95 -7.78 2.87
CA HIS A 175 -5.96 -8.68 3.45
C HIS A 175 -4.87 -7.87 4.14
N SER A 176 -4.53 -8.21 5.38
CA SER A 176 -3.52 -7.46 6.14
C SER A 176 -2.43 -8.36 6.76
N CYS A 177 -2.48 -9.68 6.52
CA CYS A 177 -1.45 -10.57 7.05
C CYS A 177 -0.12 -10.34 6.31
N THR A 178 0.96 -10.13 7.08
CA THR A 178 2.29 -9.94 6.53
C THR A 178 3.11 -11.23 6.44
N LYS A 179 2.54 -12.37 6.92
CA LYS A 179 3.26 -13.63 7.05
C LYS A 179 2.87 -14.68 6.01
N SER A 180 1.66 -14.59 5.47
CA SER A 180 1.14 -15.62 4.54
C SER A 180 -0.08 -15.13 3.76
N ASN A 181 -0.46 -15.87 2.73
CA ASN A 181 -1.67 -15.67 1.94
C ASN A 181 -2.97 -16.00 2.70
N ALA A 182 -2.88 -16.60 3.89
CA ALA A 182 -4.01 -16.79 4.80
C ALA A 182 -3.85 -15.89 6.04
N ALA A 183 -4.94 -15.28 6.49
CA ALA A 183 -4.91 -14.46 7.69
C ALA A 183 -4.53 -15.31 8.92
N CYS A 184 -3.36 -15.09 9.51
CA CYS A 184 -2.89 -15.85 10.67
C CYS A 184 -3.62 -15.48 11.97
N GLY A 185 -4.28 -14.33 12.05
CA GLY A 185 -4.97 -13.83 13.24
C GLY A 185 -4.05 -13.31 14.36
N GLU A 186 -2.75 -13.54 14.29
CA GLU A 186 -1.81 -13.29 15.39
C GLU A 186 -0.85 -12.12 15.13
N CYS A 187 -0.48 -11.86 13.88
CA CYS A 187 0.43 -10.77 13.56
C CYS A 187 -0.22 -9.40 13.86
N ARG A 188 0.62 -8.38 14.03
CA ARG A 188 0.19 -7.01 14.34
C ARG A 188 -0.87 -6.50 13.37
N SER A 189 -0.67 -6.71 12.08
CA SER A 189 -1.56 -6.23 11.03
C SER A 189 -2.91 -6.98 11.02
N CYS A 190 -2.93 -8.30 11.25
CA CYS A 190 -4.18 -9.05 11.42
C CYS A 190 -4.98 -8.54 12.63
N LYS A 191 -4.31 -8.34 13.78
CA LYS A 191 -4.95 -7.80 14.99
C LYS A 191 -5.45 -6.36 14.78
N LYS A 192 -4.68 -5.51 14.08
CA LYS A 192 -5.10 -4.15 13.72
C LYS A 192 -6.40 -4.20 12.89
N ARG A 193 -6.40 -4.96 11.79
CA ARG A 193 -7.58 -5.12 10.94
C ARG A 193 -8.81 -5.63 11.72
N GLN A 194 -8.66 -6.70 12.50
CA GLN A 194 -9.77 -7.25 13.28
C GLN A 194 -10.33 -6.22 14.28
N ARG A 195 -9.46 -5.53 15.01
CA ARG A 195 -9.85 -4.47 15.96
C ARG A 195 -10.65 -3.37 15.27
N VAL A 196 -10.19 -2.89 14.12
CA VAL A 196 -10.86 -1.82 13.37
C VAL A 196 -12.24 -2.27 12.91
N LEU A 197 -12.35 -3.43 12.26
CA LEU A 197 -13.65 -3.95 11.81
C LEU A 197 -14.64 -4.13 12.96
N THR A 198 -14.20 -4.63 14.11
CA THR A 198 -15.08 -4.83 15.29
C THR A 198 -15.53 -3.50 15.94
N ARG A 199 -14.74 -2.42 15.80
CA ARG A 199 -15.04 -1.14 16.48
C ARG A 199 -15.78 -0.13 15.60
N VAL A 200 -15.70 -0.32 14.29
CA VAL A 200 -16.35 0.59 13.34
C VAL A 200 -17.71 0.05 12.91
N TYR A 201 -17.83 -1.24 12.77
CA TYR A 201 -19.07 -1.97 12.44
C TYR A 201 -19.48 -2.90 13.58
#